data_4f427711948c7471262b0210abf8907e
#
_entry.id   4f427711948c7471262b0210abf8907e
#
_cell.length_a   1.000
_cell.length_b   1.000
_cell.length_c   1.000
_cell.angle_alpha   90.00
_cell.angle_beta   90.00
_cell.angle_gamma   90.00
#
_symmetry.space_group_name_H-M   'P 1'
#
loop_
_entity.id
_entity.type
_entity.pdbx_description
1 polymer ?
#
loop_
_entity_poly.entity_id
_entity_poly.type
_entity_poly.pdbx_seq_one_letter_code
_entity_poly.pdbx_strand_id
1 'polypeptide(L)'
;TTISILNTFLKPDGGRVEIGGRILGKEDSKIRAEIGAVFQESLLDPLLTVKENLSIRGSFYGLKGKSLKNAVADAIEKSGATDFMNRPYGKLSGGQRRRADIARALINTPKILFLDEPTTGLDPQTRLSVWETVSNLRKEYGMTVFLTTHYLEEAENAGYVVIMDSGKIAAQGTPVELKSKYVSDMLTIYHKGSTMADIERILKSKNMKYTFTKETVKIPVKSTFAALPIVNELKDYIFDFEVQKGKMDDLFVAVTGKEIK
;
A
#
# COMPACT_ATOMS: atom_id res chain seq x y z
N THR A 1 -10.46 11.41 6.96
CA THR A 1 -10.25 12.36 8.10
C THR A 1 -8.78 12.51 8.47
N THR A 2 -8.04 11.42 8.80
CA THR A 2 -6.63 11.50 9.24
C THR A 2 -5.74 12.20 8.20
N ILE A 3 -5.84 11.81 6.92
CA ILE A 3 -5.12 12.46 5.80
C ILE A 3 -5.47 13.95 5.72
N SER A 4 -6.73 14.34 5.91
CA SER A 4 -7.14 15.75 5.87
C SER A 4 -6.52 16.56 7.00
N ILE A 5 -6.38 15.98 8.19
CA ILE A 5 -5.67 16.60 9.32
C ILE A 5 -4.18 16.76 9.00
N LEU A 6 -3.52 15.69 8.53
CA LEU A 6 -2.10 15.71 8.19
C LEU A 6 -1.78 16.69 7.06
N ASN A 7 -2.71 16.90 6.12
CA ASN A 7 -2.60 17.90 5.07
C ASN A 7 -3.03 19.32 5.50
N THR A 8 -3.27 19.55 6.76
CA THR A 8 -3.65 20.85 7.35
C THR A 8 -5.03 21.39 6.90
N PHE A 9 -5.92 20.53 6.36
CA PHE A 9 -7.27 20.95 5.95
C PHE A 9 -8.26 20.92 7.11
N LEU A 10 -8.05 20.03 8.07
CA LEU A 10 -8.87 19.92 9.26
C LEU A 10 -8.00 20.09 10.51
N LYS A 11 -8.58 20.71 11.53
CA LYS A 11 -7.97 20.74 12.86
C LYS A 11 -8.33 19.45 13.61
N PRO A 12 -7.40 18.86 14.37
CA PRO A 12 -7.74 17.76 15.25
C PRO A 12 -8.59 18.29 16.42
N ASP A 13 -9.55 17.47 16.89
CA ASP A 13 -10.37 17.81 18.06
C ASP A 13 -9.56 17.80 19.36
N GLY A 14 -8.42 17.10 19.37
CA GLY A 14 -7.52 17.02 20.51
C GLY A 14 -6.19 16.36 20.18
N GLY A 15 -5.31 16.31 21.16
CA GLY A 15 -3.98 15.73 20.99
C GLY A 15 -2.97 16.67 20.33
N ARG A 16 -1.83 16.11 19.90
CA ARG A 16 -0.73 16.81 19.23
C ARG A 16 -0.35 16.09 17.96
N VAL A 17 -0.24 16.82 16.88
CA VAL A 17 0.26 16.31 15.59
C VAL A 17 1.56 17.05 15.26
N GLU A 18 2.58 16.28 14.90
CA GLU A 18 3.90 16.78 14.50
C GLU A 18 4.31 16.18 13.17
N ILE A 19 4.72 17.02 12.22
CA ILE A 19 5.11 16.64 10.85
C ILE A 19 6.45 17.30 10.54
N GLY A 20 7.48 16.50 10.27
CA GLY A 20 8.81 17.03 10.00
C GLY A 20 9.39 17.90 11.12
N GLY A 21 9.10 17.59 12.39
CA GLY A 21 9.51 18.38 13.56
C GLY A 21 8.69 19.66 13.80
N ARG A 22 7.58 19.86 13.06
CA ARG A 22 6.71 21.04 13.16
C ARG A 22 5.34 20.70 13.72
N ILE A 23 4.82 21.59 14.57
CA ILE A 23 3.53 21.39 15.23
C ILE A 23 2.41 21.91 14.35
N LEU A 24 1.46 21.02 13.99
CA LEU A 24 0.24 21.36 13.26
C LEU A 24 -0.62 22.35 14.08
N GLY A 25 -1.18 23.33 13.38
CA GLY A 25 -1.95 24.43 13.97
C GLY A 25 -1.07 25.63 14.41
N LYS A 26 0.28 25.44 14.51
CA LYS A 26 1.22 26.53 14.81
C LYS A 26 2.11 26.91 13.63
N GLU A 27 2.50 25.92 12.82
CA GLU A 27 3.46 26.09 11.73
C GLU A 27 2.94 25.55 10.38
N ASP A 28 1.64 25.61 10.16
CA ASP A 28 0.96 25.00 9.00
C ASP A 28 1.54 25.44 7.65
N SER A 29 1.92 26.72 7.51
CA SER A 29 2.54 27.22 6.28
C SER A 29 3.88 26.55 5.97
N LYS A 30 4.67 26.28 7.00
CA LYS A 30 5.95 25.58 6.85
C LYS A 30 5.72 24.08 6.58
N ILE A 31 4.72 23.47 7.24
CA ILE A 31 4.31 22.09 6.97
C ILE A 31 3.88 21.97 5.51
N ARG A 32 2.99 22.83 5.02
CA ARG A 32 2.53 22.84 3.61
C ARG A 32 3.65 23.01 2.59
N ALA A 33 4.72 23.69 2.94
CA ALA A 33 5.88 23.83 2.06
C ALA A 33 6.70 22.53 1.93
N GLU A 34 6.63 21.65 2.92
CA GLU A 34 7.42 20.40 2.98
C GLU A 34 6.60 19.15 2.63
N ILE A 35 5.30 19.28 2.40
CA ILE A 35 4.43 18.16 2.03
C ILE A 35 3.92 18.29 0.60
N GLY A 36 3.74 17.16 -0.06
CA GLY A 36 2.95 17.01 -1.28
C GLY A 36 1.74 16.13 -1.00
N ALA A 37 0.64 16.37 -1.70
CA ALA A 37 -0.56 15.58 -1.54
C ALA A 37 -1.19 15.21 -2.89
N VAL A 38 -1.56 13.94 -3.03
CA VAL A 38 -2.37 13.42 -4.15
C VAL A 38 -3.67 12.93 -3.56
N PHE A 39 -4.78 13.50 -4.01
CA PHE A 39 -6.12 13.17 -3.55
C PHE A 39 -6.75 12.10 -4.45
N GLN A 40 -7.84 11.53 -4.01
CA GLN A 40 -8.63 10.59 -4.79
C GLN A 40 -9.15 11.26 -6.08
N GLU A 41 -9.65 12.49 -5.97
CA GLU A 41 -10.03 13.32 -7.13
C GLU A 41 -8.86 14.21 -7.56
N SER A 42 -8.70 14.34 -8.88
CA SER A 42 -7.66 15.22 -9.43
C SER A 42 -8.05 16.71 -9.31
N LEU A 43 -7.00 17.51 -9.09
CA LEU A 43 -7.11 18.97 -9.07
C LEU A 43 -6.52 19.63 -10.33
N LEU A 44 -6.20 18.85 -11.36
CA LEU A 44 -5.65 19.34 -12.62
C LEU A 44 -6.77 19.73 -13.60
N ASP A 45 -6.54 20.81 -14.33
CA ASP A 45 -7.47 21.25 -15.38
C ASP A 45 -7.41 20.27 -16.57
N PRO A 46 -8.55 19.70 -17.00
CA PRO A 46 -8.60 18.72 -18.08
C PRO A 46 -8.26 19.31 -19.46
N LEU A 47 -8.40 20.62 -19.66
CA LEU A 47 -8.15 21.30 -20.93
C LEU A 47 -6.67 21.62 -21.12
N LEU A 48 -5.92 21.82 -20.04
CA LEU A 48 -4.51 22.14 -20.07
C LEU A 48 -3.64 20.88 -20.19
N THR A 49 -2.47 21.03 -20.80
CA THR A 49 -1.45 19.99 -20.79
C THR A 49 -0.93 19.75 -19.37
N VAL A 50 -0.29 18.59 -19.14
CA VAL A 50 0.37 18.32 -17.86
C VAL A 50 1.35 19.43 -17.52
N LYS A 51 2.21 19.81 -18.47
CA LYS A 51 3.22 20.86 -18.30
C LYS A 51 2.63 22.22 -17.94
N GLU A 52 1.53 22.62 -18.56
CA GLU A 52 0.84 23.89 -18.25
C GLU A 52 0.23 23.85 -16.85
N ASN A 53 -0.45 22.76 -16.49
CA ASN A 53 -0.96 22.54 -15.13
C ASN A 53 0.14 22.69 -14.06
N LEU A 54 1.29 22.02 -14.29
CA LEU A 54 2.41 22.09 -13.36
C LEU A 54 3.03 23.50 -13.31
N SER A 55 3.08 24.20 -14.43
CA SER A 55 3.60 25.58 -14.48
C SER A 55 2.71 26.54 -13.68
N ILE A 56 1.39 26.40 -13.80
CA ILE A 56 0.43 27.19 -13.00
C ILE A 56 0.62 26.84 -11.52
N ARG A 57 0.70 25.54 -11.19
CA ARG A 57 0.89 25.14 -9.80
C ARG A 57 2.18 25.66 -9.20
N GLY A 58 3.29 25.60 -9.95
CA GLY A 58 4.58 26.12 -9.54
C GLY A 58 4.56 27.63 -9.29
N SER A 59 3.80 28.38 -10.08
CA SER A 59 3.65 29.83 -9.86
C SER A 59 2.99 30.19 -8.52
N PHE A 60 2.08 29.33 -8.00
CA PHE A 60 1.49 29.51 -6.66
C PHE A 60 2.50 29.36 -5.52
N TYR A 61 3.59 28.62 -5.76
CA TYR A 61 4.72 28.56 -4.84
C TYR A 61 5.74 29.69 -5.04
N GLY A 62 5.42 30.68 -5.89
CA GLY A 62 6.29 31.82 -6.18
C GLY A 62 7.44 31.52 -7.16
N LEU A 63 7.46 30.33 -7.77
CA LEU A 63 8.45 29.95 -8.77
C LEU A 63 8.26 30.74 -10.07
N LYS A 64 9.37 31.25 -10.66
CA LYS A 64 9.33 32.06 -11.89
C LYS A 64 10.52 31.72 -12.80
N GLY A 65 10.40 32.04 -14.10
CA GLY A 65 11.50 31.96 -15.05
C GLY A 65 12.20 30.60 -15.07
N LYS A 66 13.52 30.57 -14.84
CA LYS A 66 14.33 29.36 -14.88
C LYS A 66 14.01 28.40 -13.72
N SER A 67 13.73 28.90 -12.52
CA SER A 67 13.38 28.07 -11.36
C SER A 67 12.08 27.31 -11.58
N LEU A 68 11.06 27.94 -12.16
CA LEU A 68 9.81 27.28 -12.54
C LEU A 68 10.03 26.19 -13.59
N LYS A 69 10.78 26.49 -14.67
CA LYS A 69 11.07 25.53 -15.71
C LYS A 69 11.79 24.30 -15.17
N ASN A 70 12.77 24.49 -14.29
CA ASN A 70 13.51 23.38 -13.67
C ASN A 70 12.62 22.54 -12.75
N ALA A 71 11.81 23.17 -11.90
CA ALA A 71 10.88 22.47 -11.01
C ALA A 71 9.85 21.64 -11.79
N VAL A 72 9.32 22.18 -12.90
CA VAL A 72 8.38 21.46 -13.78
C VAL A 72 9.08 20.26 -14.44
N ALA A 73 10.28 20.44 -14.98
CA ALA A 73 11.05 19.36 -15.61
C ALA A 73 11.36 18.24 -14.61
N ASP A 74 11.84 18.58 -13.42
CA ASP A 74 12.17 17.65 -12.35
C ASP A 74 10.93 16.86 -11.87
N ALA A 75 9.80 17.54 -11.69
CA ALA A 75 8.54 16.89 -11.28
C ALA A 75 8.00 15.93 -12.35
N ILE A 76 8.12 16.28 -13.63
CA ILE A 76 7.74 15.44 -14.77
C ILE A 76 8.62 14.19 -14.85
N GLU A 77 9.93 14.35 -14.72
CA GLU A 77 10.90 13.24 -14.75
C GLU A 77 10.64 12.27 -13.59
N LYS A 78 10.62 12.77 -12.37
CA LYS A 78 10.42 11.97 -11.15
C LYS A 78 9.09 11.20 -11.12
N SER A 79 8.05 11.74 -11.75
CA SER A 79 6.74 11.09 -11.84
C SER A 79 6.59 10.15 -13.04
N GLY A 80 7.58 10.08 -13.95
CA GLY A 80 7.50 9.32 -15.20
C GLY A 80 6.46 9.88 -16.19
N ALA A 81 6.22 11.20 -16.19
CA ALA A 81 5.22 11.85 -17.04
C ALA A 81 5.79 12.42 -18.35
N THR A 82 7.06 12.16 -18.68
CA THR A 82 7.80 12.74 -19.83
C THR A 82 7.10 12.52 -21.16
N ASP A 83 6.62 11.30 -21.43
CA ASP A 83 6.04 10.93 -22.74
C ASP A 83 4.70 11.60 -23.03
N PHE A 84 4.00 12.08 -22.00
CA PHE A 84 2.68 12.69 -22.13
C PHE A 84 2.58 14.10 -21.55
N MET A 85 3.70 14.74 -21.20
CA MET A 85 3.71 16.06 -20.57
C MET A 85 3.04 17.17 -21.40
N ASN A 86 3.04 17.03 -22.73
CA ASN A 86 2.44 17.97 -23.66
C ASN A 86 1.00 17.59 -24.09
N ARG A 87 0.43 16.52 -23.50
CA ARG A 87 -0.94 16.10 -23.77
C ARG A 87 -1.90 16.77 -22.79
N PRO A 88 -3.10 17.17 -23.22
CA PRO A 88 -4.16 17.65 -22.32
C PRO A 88 -4.49 16.60 -21.27
N TYR A 89 -4.60 17.03 -20.01
CA TYR A 89 -4.85 16.11 -18.87
C TYR A 89 -6.12 15.26 -19.08
N GLY A 90 -7.18 15.86 -19.62
CA GLY A 90 -8.44 15.16 -19.89
C GLY A 90 -8.34 14.01 -20.90
N LYS A 91 -7.27 13.97 -21.74
CA LYS A 91 -7.02 12.93 -22.75
C LYS A 91 -6.07 11.83 -22.27
N LEU A 92 -5.68 11.83 -21.01
CA LEU A 92 -4.78 10.83 -20.43
C LEU A 92 -5.55 9.60 -19.97
N SER A 93 -4.88 8.43 -19.98
CA SER A 93 -5.37 7.22 -19.30
C SER A 93 -5.38 7.41 -17.78
N GLY A 94 -6.07 6.54 -17.04
CA GLY A 94 -6.14 6.60 -15.58
C GLY A 94 -4.76 6.65 -14.91
N GLY A 95 -3.85 5.77 -15.32
CA GLY A 95 -2.48 5.74 -14.79
C GLY A 95 -1.63 6.95 -15.19
N GLN A 96 -1.81 7.46 -16.41
CA GLN A 96 -1.16 8.71 -16.83
C GLN A 96 -1.68 9.89 -16.02
N ARG A 97 -2.98 9.96 -15.75
CA ARG A 97 -3.57 10.98 -14.87
C ARG A 97 -2.99 10.89 -13.47
N ARG A 98 -2.90 9.69 -12.89
CA ARG A 98 -2.32 9.52 -11.54
C ARG A 98 -0.86 9.95 -11.48
N ARG A 99 -0.03 9.63 -12.49
CA ARG A 99 1.35 10.11 -12.56
C ARG A 99 1.43 11.64 -12.73
N ALA A 100 0.52 12.25 -13.46
CA ALA A 100 0.42 13.71 -13.56
C ALA A 100 0.01 14.35 -12.21
N ASP A 101 -0.89 13.72 -11.45
CA ASP A 101 -1.25 14.17 -10.09
C ASP A 101 -0.07 14.05 -9.12
N ILE A 102 0.73 12.99 -9.24
CA ILE A 102 1.99 12.86 -8.49
C ILE A 102 2.96 13.97 -8.89
N ALA A 103 3.15 14.24 -10.20
CA ALA A 103 3.99 15.34 -10.68
C ALA A 103 3.57 16.68 -10.05
N ARG A 104 2.27 16.96 -10.00
CA ARG A 104 1.72 18.15 -9.36
C ARG A 104 2.11 18.24 -7.88
N ALA A 105 2.08 17.12 -7.17
CA ALA A 105 2.44 17.07 -5.76
C ALA A 105 3.94 17.23 -5.52
N LEU A 106 4.78 16.97 -6.53
CA LEU A 106 6.24 17.09 -6.46
C LEU A 106 6.79 18.48 -6.78
N ILE A 107 5.97 19.39 -7.30
CA ILE A 107 6.42 20.68 -7.85
C ILE A 107 7.15 21.57 -6.83
N ASN A 108 6.84 21.46 -5.55
CA ASN A 108 7.51 22.14 -4.46
C ASN A 108 8.62 21.32 -3.79
N THR A 109 9.07 20.23 -4.40
CA THR A 109 10.10 19.31 -3.87
C THR A 109 9.84 18.90 -2.42
N PRO A 110 8.70 18.23 -2.14
CA PRO A 110 8.31 17.90 -0.78
C PRO A 110 9.21 16.82 -0.19
N LYS A 111 9.34 16.80 1.15
CA LYS A 111 10.00 15.72 1.90
C LYS A 111 9.05 14.55 2.18
N ILE A 112 7.75 14.85 2.28
CA ILE A 112 6.69 13.89 2.60
C ILE A 112 5.62 13.97 1.52
N LEU A 113 5.25 12.83 0.95
CA LEU A 113 4.19 12.70 -0.03
C LEU A 113 3.01 11.92 0.56
N PHE A 114 1.86 12.56 0.65
CA PHE A 114 0.61 11.93 1.04
C PHE A 114 -0.15 11.48 -0.21
N LEU A 115 -0.53 10.21 -0.25
CA LEU A 115 -1.29 9.60 -1.34
C LEU A 115 -2.59 9.01 -0.76
N ASP A 116 -3.71 9.58 -1.15
CA ASP A 116 -5.03 9.08 -0.71
C ASP A 116 -5.59 8.14 -1.78
N GLU A 117 -5.58 6.85 -1.47
CA GLU A 117 -5.99 5.75 -2.36
C GLU A 117 -5.44 5.88 -3.80
N PRO A 118 -4.12 5.89 -3.99
CA PRO A 118 -3.50 6.28 -5.26
C PRO A 118 -3.81 5.37 -6.44
N THR A 119 -4.29 4.16 -6.20
CA THR A 119 -4.49 3.12 -7.22
C THR A 119 -5.94 2.71 -7.39
N THR A 120 -6.86 3.33 -6.64
CA THR A 120 -8.29 3.03 -6.74
C THR A 120 -8.83 3.29 -8.15
N GLY A 121 -9.58 2.30 -8.68
CA GLY A 121 -10.16 2.37 -10.02
C GLY A 121 -9.18 2.12 -11.16
N LEU A 122 -7.93 1.74 -10.89
CA LEU A 122 -6.94 1.36 -11.90
C LEU A 122 -6.92 -0.15 -12.14
N ASP A 123 -6.66 -0.54 -13.38
CA ASP A 123 -6.41 -1.94 -13.72
C ASP A 123 -5.08 -2.42 -13.09
N PRO A 124 -4.87 -3.76 -12.94
CA PRO A 124 -3.69 -4.30 -12.26
C PRO A 124 -2.35 -3.85 -12.83
N GLN A 125 -2.21 -3.79 -14.16
CA GLN A 125 -0.96 -3.39 -14.81
C GLN A 125 -0.66 -1.90 -14.57
N THR A 126 -1.67 -1.06 -14.68
CA THR A 126 -1.57 0.38 -14.39
C THR A 126 -1.22 0.62 -12.93
N ARG A 127 -1.77 -0.18 -12.01
CA ARG A 127 -1.45 -0.14 -10.57
C ARG A 127 0.03 -0.38 -10.31
N LEU A 128 0.61 -1.42 -10.94
CA LEU A 128 2.05 -1.70 -10.85
C LEU A 128 2.90 -0.51 -11.30
N SER A 129 2.56 0.13 -12.42
CA SER A 129 3.28 1.32 -12.91
C SER A 129 3.25 2.51 -11.94
N VAL A 130 2.12 2.74 -11.27
CA VAL A 130 2.03 3.78 -10.21
C VAL A 130 2.91 3.40 -9.02
N TRP A 131 2.91 2.12 -8.62
CA TRP A 131 3.75 1.62 -7.54
C TRP A 131 5.25 1.72 -7.83
N GLU A 132 5.67 1.45 -9.06
CA GLU A 132 7.05 1.68 -9.49
C GLU A 132 7.45 3.15 -9.31
N THR A 133 6.59 4.08 -9.74
CA THR A 133 6.81 5.52 -9.53
C THR A 133 6.96 5.85 -8.04
N VAL A 134 6.06 5.38 -7.19
CA VAL A 134 6.13 5.60 -5.73
C VAL A 134 7.38 4.98 -5.11
N SER A 135 7.76 3.78 -5.55
CA SER A 135 8.96 3.09 -5.08
C SER A 135 10.24 3.86 -5.42
N ASN A 136 10.32 4.41 -6.63
CA ASN A 136 11.46 5.20 -7.09
C ASN A 136 11.56 6.51 -6.29
N LEU A 137 10.44 7.20 -6.04
CA LEU A 137 10.41 8.40 -5.20
C LEU A 137 10.99 8.12 -3.80
N ARG A 138 10.67 6.97 -3.22
CA ARG A 138 11.19 6.56 -1.92
C ARG A 138 12.67 6.19 -1.98
N LYS A 139 13.08 5.36 -2.94
CA LYS A 139 14.43 4.76 -2.99
C LYS A 139 15.49 5.74 -3.52
N GLU A 140 15.19 6.47 -4.58
CA GLU A 140 16.15 7.32 -5.28
C GLU A 140 16.18 8.73 -4.72
N TYR A 141 15.04 9.23 -4.26
CA TYR A 141 14.93 10.61 -3.76
C TYR A 141 14.78 10.72 -2.23
N GLY A 142 14.82 9.58 -1.51
CA GLY A 142 14.73 9.56 -0.06
C GLY A 142 13.41 10.12 0.52
N MET A 143 12.35 10.13 -0.29
CA MET A 143 11.08 10.72 0.08
C MET A 143 10.31 9.83 1.05
N THR A 144 9.75 10.39 2.10
CA THR A 144 8.79 9.69 2.95
C THR A 144 7.44 9.67 2.25
N VAL A 145 6.92 8.47 1.97
CA VAL A 145 5.59 8.31 1.37
C VAL A 145 4.63 7.76 2.41
N PHE A 146 3.56 8.49 2.66
CA PHE A 146 2.43 8.07 3.48
C PHE A 146 1.22 7.87 2.56
N LEU A 147 0.66 6.66 2.55
CA LEU A 147 -0.48 6.35 1.70
C LEU A 147 -1.61 5.67 2.48
N THR A 148 -2.82 5.87 2.00
CA THR A 148 -3.97 5.05 2.38
C THR A 148 -4.30 4.10 1.24
N THR A 149 -4.74 2.91 1.58
CA THR A 149 -5.23 1.93 0.61
C THR A 149 -6.22 0.98 1.27
N HIS A 150 -7.14 0.47 0.50
CA HIS A 150 -7.96 -0.68 0.85
C HIS A 150 -7.49 -1.97 0.14
N TYR A 151 -6.46 -1.87 -0.71
CA TYR A 151 -5.80 -3.01 -1.33
C TYR A 151 -4.68 -3.51 -0.43
N LEU A 152 -4.93 -4.58 0.30
CA LEU A 152 -4.02 -5.09 1.32
C LEU A 152 -2.69 -5.61 0.74
N GLU A 153 -2.69 -6.05 -0.51
CA GLU A 153 -1.49 -6.42 -1.26
C GLU A 153 -0.47 -5.25 -1.33
N GLU A 154 -0.96 -4.01 -1.37
CA GLU A 154 -0.11 -2.83 -1.40
C GLU A 154 0.64 -2.62 -0.08
N ALA A 155 0.02 -2.99 1.03
CA ALA A 155 0.62 -2.89 2.35
C ALA A 155 1.81 -3.86 2.54
N GLU A 156 1.91 -4.92 1.75
CA GLU A 156 3.05 -5.86 1.82
C GLU A 156 4.39 -5.21 1.47
N ASN A 157 4.37 -4.17 0.63
CA ASN A 157 5.55 -3.42 0.21
C ASN A 157 5.86 -2.18 1.06
N ALA A 158 5.04 -1.91 2.08
CA ALA A 158 5.24 -0.79 2.99
C ALA A 158 6.37 -1.06 3.99
N GLY A 159 7.08 -0.02 4.41
CA GLY A 159 8.05 -0.13 5.51
C GLY A 159 7.37 -0.24 6.87
N TYR A 160 6.17 0.34 7.01
CA TYR A 160 5.37 0.32 8.22
C TYR A 160 3.88 0.41 7.87
N VAL A 161 3.06 -0.33 8.58
CA VAL A 161 1.60 -0.41 8.36
C VAL A 161 0.87 -0.05 9.63
N VAL A 162 -0.21 0.72 9.49
CA VAL A 162 -1.16 1.02 10.56
C VAL A 162 -2.54 0.56 10.09
N ILE A 163 -3.11 -0.42 10.78
CA ILE A 163 -4.47 -0.89 10.54
C ILE A 163 -5.41 -0.14 11.47
N MET A 164 -6.36 0.57 10.88
CA MET A 164 -7.38 1.31 11.61
C MET A 164 -8.75 0.64 11.46
N ASP A 165 -9.43 0.47 12.57
CA ASP A 165 -10.83 0.06 12.58
C ASP A 165 -11.64 0.91 13.57
N SER A 166 -12.81 1.37 13.12
CA SER A 166 -13.75 2.14 13.95
C SER A 166 -13.10 3.32 14.69
N GLY A 167 -12.18 4.03 13.98
CA GLY A 167 -11.48 5.21 14.50
C GLY A 167 -10.34 4.93 15.48
N LYS A 168 -9.98 3.65 15.68
CA LYS A 168 -8.88 3.23 16.57
C LYS A 168 -7.80 2.48 15.78
N ILE A 169 -6.58 2.53 16.28
CA ILE A 169 -5.49 1.68 15.77
C ILE A 169 -5.72 0.26 16.28
N ALA A 170 -6.05 -0.66 15.39
CA ALA A 170 -6.25 -2.07 15.68
C ALA A 170 -4.92 -2.84 15.73
N ALA A 171 -4.00 -2.54 14.81
CA ALA A 171 -2.63 -3.06 14.80
C ALA A 171 -1.68 -2.09 14.08
N GLN A 172 -0.39 -2.16 14.42
CA GLN A 172 0.66 -1.41 13.74
C GLN A 172 2.00 -2.12 13.84
N GLY A 173 2.84 -1.96 12.84
CA GLY A 173 4.17 -2.58 12.76
C GLY A 173 4.63 -2.76 11.32
N THR A 174 5.76 -3.41 11.12
CA THR A 174 6.18 -3.85 9.78
C THR A 174 5.27 -4.97 9.27
N PRO A 175 5.09 -5.15 7.96
CA PRO A 175 4.30 -6.25 7.40
C PRO A 175 4.74 -7.64 7.94
N VAL A 176 6.05 -7.83 8.11
CA VAL A 176 6.62 -9.09 8.61
C VAL A 176 6.24 -9.33 10.07
N GLU A 177 6.39 -8.32 10.94
CA GLU A 177 6.02 -8.41 12.36
C GLU A 177 4.52 -8.67 12.52
N LEU A 178 3.69 -7.94 11.77
CA LEU A 178 2.25 -8.09 11.83
C LEU A 178 1.81 -9.49 11.37
N LYS A 179 2.31 -9.97 10.23
CA LYS A 179 2.00 -11.33 9.75
C LYS A 179 2.47 -12.38 10.75
N SER A 180 3.69 -12.27 11.28
CA SER A 180 4.22 -13.21 12.28
C SER A 180 3.38 -13.28 13.57
N LYS A 181 2.77 -12.15 13.96
CA LYS A 181 1.99 -12.05 15.21
C LYS A 181 0.55 -12.54 15.06
N TYR A 182 -0.08 -12.26 13.94
CA TYR A 182 -1.54 -12.42 13.78
C TYR A 182 -1.95 -13.48 12.76
N VAL A 183 -1.05 -13.93 11.89
CA VAL A 183 -1.38 -14.84 10.79
C VAL A 183 -0.55 -16.11 10.88
N SER A 184 -1.15 -17.24 10.57
CA SER A 184 -0.46 -18.51 10.40
C SER A 184 -0.20 -18.79 8.92
N ASP A 185 0.92 -19.43 8.61
CA ASP A 185 1.12 -20.03 7.28
C ASP A 185 0.12 -21.19 7.12
N MET A 186 -0.24 -21.50 5.90
CA MET A 186 -1.17 -22.58 5.58
C MET A 186 -0.44 -23.72 4.85
N LEU A 187 -0.33 -24.86 5.52
CA LEU A 187 0.10 -26.10 4.87
C LEU A 187 -1.13 -26.73 4.18
N THR A 188 -1.12 -26.81 2.86
CA THR A 188 -2.08 -27.53 2.08
C THR A 188 -1.47 -28.87 1.64
N ILE A 189 -2.10 -29.95 1.99
CA ILE A 189 -1.70 -31.32 1.66
C ILE A 189 -2.67 -31.87 0.63
N TYR A 190 -2.14 -32.47 -0.43
CA TYR A 190 -2.91 -33.14 -1.47
C TYR A 190 -2.87 -34.65 -1.24
N HIS A 191 -4.04 -35.27 -1.15
CA HIS A 191 -4.17 -36.70 -0.83
C HIS A 191 -5.16 -37.41 -1.77
N LYS A 192 -5.01 -38.73 -1.85
CA LYS A 192 -6.02 -39.55 -2.48
C LYS A 192 -7.17 -39.79 -1.49
N GLY A 193 -8.40 -39.81 -1.96
CA GLY A 193 -9.58 -40.02 -1.11
C GLY A 193 -9.50 -41.25 -0.20
N SER A 194 -8.80 -42.29 -0.64
CA SER A 194 -8.56 -43.56 0.10
C SER A 194 -7.69 -43.35 1.37
N THR A 195 -6.84 -42.32 1.45
CA THR A 195 -5.94 -42.08 2.57
C THR A 195 -6.46 -41.03 3.58
N MET A 196 -7.63 -40.46 3.33
CA MET A 196 -8.24 -39.41 4.17
C MET A 196 -8.41 -39.84 5.63
N ALA A 197 -8.89 -41.05 5.88
CA ALA A 197 -9.10 -41.53 7.25
C ALA A 197 -7.80 -41.69 8.04
N ASP A 198 -6.72 -42.12 7.38
CA ASP A 198 -5.41 -42.26 8.05
C ASP A 198 -4.80 -40.89 8.38
N ILE A 199 -4.88 -39.94 7.44
CA ILE A 199 -4.43 -38.56 7.67
C ILE A 199 -5.21 -37.94 8.84
N GLU A 200 -6.54 -38.10 8.85
CA GLU A 200 -7.38 -37.57 9.91
C GLU A 200 -7.03 -38.15 11.28
N ARG A 201 -6.78 -39.46 11.37
CA ARG A 201 -6.36 -40.16 12.58
C ARG A 201 -5.05 -39.57 13.14
N ILE A 202 -4.05 -39.37 12.25
CA ILE A 202 -2.75 -38.80 12.62
C ILE A 202 -2.92 -37.35 13.13
N LEU A 203 -3.65 -36.52 12.42
CA LEU A 203 -3.86 -35.13 12.82
C LEU A 203 -4.63 -35.00 14.13
N LYS A 204 -5.66 -35.84 14.35
CA LYS A 204 -6.40 -35.89 15.60
C LYS A 204 -5.53 -36.34 16.78
N SER A 205 -4.65 -37.34 16.61
CA SER A 205 -3.74 -37.78 17.67
C SER A 205 -2.80 -36.69 18.15
N LYS A 206 -2.50 -35.70 17.31
CA LYS A 206 -1.65 -34.53 17.64
C LYS A 206 -2.43 -33.30 18.06
N ASN A 207 -3.73 -33.38 18.17
CA ASN A 207 -4.63 -32.26 18.51
C ASN A 207 -4.43 -31.05 17.60
N MET A 208 -4.18 -31.29 16.30
CA MET A 208 -3.98 -30.25 15.32
C MET A 208 -5.29 -29.73 14.78
N LYS A 209 -5.34 -28.41 14.48
CA LYS A 209 -6.45 -27.81 13.74
C LYS A 209 -6.27 -28.11 12.25
N TYR A 210 -7.33 -28.50 11.58
CA TYR A 210 -7.31 -28.78 10.14
C TYR A 210 -8.69 -28.61 9.52
N THR A 211 -8.72 -28.44 8.19
CA THR A 211 -9.95 -28.41 7.41
C THR A 211 -9.77 -29.34 6.21
N PHE A 212 -10.73 -30.26 6.02
CA PHE A 212 -10.75 -31.17 4.88
C PHE A 212 -11.60 -30.59 3.72
N THR A 213 -11.13 -30.84 2.50
CA THR A 213 -11.91 -30.83 1.26
C THR A 213 -11.83 -32.22 0.64
N LYS A 214 -12.46 -32.44 -0.55
CA LYS A 214 -12.40 -33.75 -1.22
C LYS A 214 -10.97 -34.23 -1.53
N GLU A 215 -10.06 -33.32 -1.82
CA GLU A 215 -8.73 -33.65 -2.35
C GLU A 215 -7.60 -33.03 -1.52
N THR A 216 -7.91 -32.15 -0.56
CA THR A 216 -6.91 -31.43 0.21
C THR A 216 -7.23 -31.37 1.70
N VAL A 217 -6.15 -31.30 2.49
CA VAL A 217 -6.20 -30.96 3.91
C VAL A 217 -5.44 -29.68 4.11
N LYS A 218 -6.05 -28.70 4.76
CA LYS A 218 -5.42 -27.43 5.13
C LYS A 218 -5.14 -27.41 6.62
N ILE A 219 -3.89 -27.14 6.98
CA ILE A 219 -3.38 -27.17 8.35
C ILE A 219 -2.68 -25.82 8.61
N PRO A 220 -3.15 -25.00 9.56
CA PRO A 220 -2.44 -23.80 9.95
C PRO A 220 -1.12 -24.16 10.67
N VAL A 221 -0.02 -23.57 10.22
CA VAL A 221 1.32 -23.80 10.75
C VAL A 221 2.01 -22.48 11.07
N LYS A 222 2.88 -22.46 12.08
CA LYS A 222 3.59 -21.23 12.47
C LYS A 222 4.63 -20.77 11.45
N SER A 223 5.17 -21.67 10.67
CA SER A 223 6.17 -21.37 9.63
C SER A 223 6.31 -22.56 8.67
N THR A 224 6.96 -22.34 7.53
CA THR A 224 7.33 -23.41 6.59
C THR A 224 8.15 -24.52 7.26
N PHE A 225 9.07 -24.16 8.16
CA PHE A 225 9.84 -25.16 8.90
C PHE A 225 8.97 -25.98 9.86
N ALA A 226 7.93 -25.39 10.45
CA ALA A 226 6.99 -26.11 11.30
C ALA A 226 6.10 -27.10 10.53
N ALA A 227 5.99 -26.96 9.21
CA ALA A 227 5.28 -27.90 8.34
C ALA A 227 6.10 -29.20 8.09
N LEU A 228 7.43 -29.15 8.10
CA LEU A 228 8.28 -30.29 7.73
C LEU A 228 8.01 -31.56 8.56
N PRO A 229 7.92 -31.54 9.89
CA PRO A 229 7.60 -32.74 10.67
C PRO A 229 6.24 -33.34 10.30
N ILE A 230 5.26 -32.48 9.98
CA ILE A 230 3.90 -32.92 9.59
C ILE A 230 3.96 -33.61 8.22
N VAL A 231 4.62 -33.01 7.26
CA VAL A 231 4.80 -33.55 5.91
C VAL A 231 5.56 -34.88 5.96
N ASN A 232 6.65 -34.97 6.74
CA ASN A 232 7.43 -36.19 6.88
C ASN A 232 6.63 -37.35 7.46
N GLU A 233 5.73 -37.09 8.39
CA GLU A 233 4.88 -38.11 8.98
C GLU A 233 3.75 -38.56 8.05
N LEU A 234 3.27 -37.66 7.20
CA LEU A 234 2.18 -37.93 6.26
C LEU A 234 2.67 -38.37 4.88
N LYS A 235 3.98 -38.45 4.63
CA LYS A 235 4.58 -38.69 3.32
C LYS A 235 4.01 -39.90 2.56
N ASP A 236 3.66 -40.98 3.26
CA ASP A 236 3.15 -42.22 2.67
C ASP A 236 1.66 -42.13 2.28
N TYR A 237 0.94 -41.11 2.76
CA TYR A 237 -0.49 -40.88 2.56
C TYR A 237 -0.82 -39.75 1.59
N ILE A 238 0.19 -38.96 1.20
CA ILE A 238 0.06 -37.77 0.38
C ILE A 238 0.82 -37.92 -0.95
N PHE A 239 0.47 -37.14 -1.93
CA PHE A 239 1.23 -37.12 -3.18
C PHE A 239 1.84 -35.74 -3.49
N ASP A 240 1.39 -34.67 -2.82
CA ASP A 240 1.95 -33.33 -2.95
C ASP A 240 1.59 -32.47 -1.72
N PHE A 241 2.33 -31.36 -1.52
CA PHE A 241 2.00 -30.37 -0.52
C PHE A 241 2.51 -28.99 -0.91
N GLU A 242 1.88 -27.96 -0.36
CA GLU A 242 2.22 -26.56 -0.53
C GLU A 242 2.17 -25.84 0.81
N VAL A 243 3.12 -24.93 1.06
CA VAL A 243 3.06 -24.03 2.21
C VAL A 243 2.88 -22.59 1.72
N GLN A 244 1.70 -22.08 1.88
CA GLN A 244 1.37 -20.69 1.56
C GLN A 244 1.65 -19.79 2.77
N LYS A 245 2.39 -18.71 2.52
CA LYS A 245 2.58 -17.67 3.52
C LYS A 245 1.30 -16.91 3.78
N GLY A 246 1.04 -16.61 5.05
CA GLY A 246 -0.07 -15.77 5.42
C GLY A 246 -0.04 -14.42 4.70
N LYS A 247 -1.19 -13.98 4.19
CA LYS A 247 -1.36 -12.74 3.43
C LYS A 247 -1.80 -11.60 4.33
N MET A 248 -1.69 -10.37 3.81
CA MET A 248 -2.22 -9.19 4.51
C MET A 248 -3.74 -9.22 4.66
N ASP A 249 -4.43 -9.92 3.76
CA ASP A 249 -5.87 -10.16 3.85
C ASP A 249 -6.24 -10.97 5.10
N ASP A 250 -5.49 -12.06 5.35
CA ASP A 250 -5.67 -12.89 6.55
C ASP A 250 -5.38 -12.09 7.82
N LEU A 251 -4.38 -11.22 7.78
CA LEU A 251 -4.04 -10.31 8.87
C LEU A 251 -5.20 -9.36 9.17
N PHE A 252 -5.77 -8.73 8.15
CA PHE A 252 -6.86 -7.78 8.32
C PHE A 252 -8.07 -8.44 8.98
N VAL A 253 -8.46 -9.63 8.49
CA VAL A 253 -9.55 -10.43 9.08
C VAL A 253 -9.24 -10.81 10.53
N ALA A 254 -8.00 -11.26 10.81
CA ALA A 254 -7.59 -11.66 12.15
C ALA A 254 -7.63 -10.50 13.16
N VAL A 255 -7.30 -9.27 12.73
CA VAL A 255 -7.20 -8.09 13.59
C VAL A 255 -8.54 -7.39 13.77
N THR A 256 -9.37 -7.32 12.71
CA THR A 256 -10.63 -6.56 12.72
C THR A 256 -11.87 -7.44 12.94
N GLY A 257 -11.77 -8.75 12.73
CA GLY A 257 -12.90 -9.68 12.71
C GLY A 257 -13.88 -9.47 11.55
N LYS A 258 -13.49 -8.69 10.52
CA LYS A 258 -14.35 -8.33 9.39
C LYS A 258 -13.85 -9.02 8.12
N GLU A 259 -14.76 -9.66 7.41
CA GLU A 259 -14.44 -10.18 6.07
C GLU A 259 -14.24 -9.02 5.07
N ILE A 260 -13.29 -9.21 4.16
CA ILE A 260 -13.03 -8.28 3.07
C ILE A 260 -14.12 -8.49 2.03
N LYS A 261 -14.86 -7.44 1.71
CA LYS A 261 -15.91 -7.47 0.68
C LYS A 261 -15.34 -7.18 -0.69
#